data_680fe948ef22635a97c18ba0399db803
#
_entry.id   680fe948ef22635a97c18ba0399db803
#
_cell.length_a   1.000
_cell.length_b   1.000
_cell.length_c   1.000
_cell.angle_alpha   90.00
_cell.angle_beta   90.00
_cell.angle_gamma   90.00
#
_symmetry.space_group_name_H-M   'P 1'
#
loop_
_entity.id
_entity.type
_entity.pdbx_description
1 polymer ?
#
loop_
_entity_poly.entity_id
_entity_poly.type
_entity_poly.pdbx_seq_one_letter_code
_entity_poly.pdbx_strand_id
1 'polypeptide(L)'
;MRAVCVVGLGLIGGSVLRAAAAAGRTVWGATTADADAVTAAGFDVLDLDKALKRARKEDAVVVIAVPLPSVDGVLRKIGDFAPRCLLTDVVSVKGPVVEGVARFAPETRFAGGHPMAGKSASGWAASEATLFTGAAWVVTADEDTALDAWREVAELAIDCGAGVVPTTTQEHDAAVARISHLPHVLAAVLAACGADGGPLALSLAAGSFTDGTRVASSRPELVLAMCEGNRAALLEAVDDALGKLGAARGALASTGALSATIRAGHAGRVALDAYRAAGQAQAMIDLTAGDPLEELRLIGAQGGRIVGFDGDLALATLPVLPD
;
A
#
# COMPACT_ATOMS: atom_id res chain seq x y z
N MET A 1 -22.09 8.01 5.60
CA MET A 1 -21.01 7.67 4.62
C MET A 1 -20.80 8.86 3.68
N ARG A 2 -19.59 9.37 3.57
CA ARG A 2 -19.24 10.44 2.62
C ARG A 2 -19.19 9.90 1.19
N ALA A 3 -19.48 10.77 0.22
CA ALA A 3 -19.23 10.48 -1.19
C ALA A 3 -17.73 10.34 -1.48
N VAL A 4 -17.36 9.68 -2.57
CA VAL A 4 -15.96 9.40 -2.93
C VAL A 4 -15.66 9.86 -4.34
N CYS A 5 -14.63 10.69 -4.48
CA CYS A 5 -14.06 11.14 -5.75
C CYS A 5 -12.72 10.44 -5.99
N VAL A 6 -12.61 9.58 -7.00
CA VAL A 6 -11.37 8.87 -7.30
C VAL A 6 -10.65 9.51 -8.48
N VAL A 7 -9.38 9.91 -8.27
CA VAL A 7 -8.52 10.48 -9.30
C VAL A 7 -7.53 9.44 -9.79
N GLY A 8 -7.72 8.96 -11.03
CA GLY A 8 -7.00 7.83 -11.61
C GLY A 8 -7.81 6.53 -11.51
N LEU A 9 -8.37 6.07 -12.64
CA LEU A 9 -9.26 4.90 -12.68
C LEU A 9 -8.59 3.68 -13.36
N GLY A 10 -7.36 3.39 -12.94
CA GLY A 10 -6.67 2.14 -13.29
C GLY A 10 -7.14 0.96 -12.45
N LEU A 11 -6.29 -0.09 -12.31
CA LEU A 11 -6.61 -1.26 -11.49
C LEU A 11 -7.05 -0.88 -10.06
N ILE A 12 -6.23 -0.13 -9.33
CA ILE A 12 -6.49 0.17 -7.91
C ILE A 12 -7.61 1.20 -7.78
N GLY A 13 -7.52 2.37 -8.43
CA GLY A 13 -8.55 3.40 -8.32
C GLY A 13 -9.91 2.97 -8.88
N GLY A 14 -9.93 2.20 -9.96
CA GLY A 14 -11.15 1.59 -10.50
C GLY A 14 -11.77 0.58 -9.52
N SER A 15 -10.93 -0.20 -8.81
CA SER A 15 -11.41 -1.12 -7.78
C SER A 15 -11.96 -0.39 -6.56
N VAL A 16 -11.32 0.72 -6.11
CA VAL A 16 -11.86 1.60 -5.06
C VAL A 16 -13.22 2.15 -5.46
N LEU A 17 -13.34 2.68 -6.68
CA LEU A 17 -14.60 3.23 -7.20
C LEU A 17 -15.72 2.18 -7.18
N ARG A 18 -15.44 0.96 -7.68
CA ARG A 18 -16.39 -0.15 -7.73
C ARG A 18 -16.76 -0.65 -6.33
N ALA A 19 -15.78 -0.82 -5.44
CA ALA A 19 -16.00 -1.32 -4.09
C ALA A 19 -16.81 -0.32 -3.24
N ALA A 20 -16.45 0.97 -3.28
CA ALA A 20 -17.20 2.03 -2.60
C ALA A 20 -18.65 2.15 -3.11
N ALA A 21 -18.86 2.02 -4.44
CA ALA A 21 -20.21 1.99 -5.01
C ALA A 21 -21.02 0.77 -4.53
N ALA A 22 -20.38 -0.41 -4.49
CA ALA A 22 -21.02 -1.63 -4.01
C ALA A 22 -21.41 -1.55 -2.52
N ALA A 23 -20.64 -0.79 -1.72
CA ALA A 23 -20.95 -0.48 -0.33
C ALA A 23 -22.05 0.61 -0.16
N GLY A 24 -22.58 1.16 -1.26
CA GLY A 24 -23.64 2.16 -1.25
C GLY A 24 -23.18 3.62 -1.17
N ARG A 25 -21.88 3.89 -1.33
CA ARG A 25 -21.37 5.27 -1.39
C ARG A 25 -21.70 5.91 -2.74
N THR A 26 -21.97 7.19 -2.76
CA THR A 26 -21.99 7.99 -4.00
C THR A 26 -20.58 8.13 -4.51
N VAL A 27 -20.33 7.78 -5.78
CA VAL A 27 -18.98 7.77 -6.35
C VAL A 27 -18.93 8.46 -7.70
N TRP A 28 -17.79 9.08 -8.02
CA TRP A 28 -17.41 9.52 -9.36
C TRP A 28 -15.89 9.54 -9.46
N GLY A 29 -15.37 9.71 -10.68
CA GLY A 29 -13.94 9.76 -10.84
C GLY A 29 -13.47 10.69 -11.94
N ALA A 30 -12.15 10.88 -11.99
CA ALA A 30 -11.45 11.54 -13.06
C ALA A 30 -10.33 10.65 -13.57
N THR A 31 -10.20 10.51 -14.89
CA THR A 31 -9.15 9.72 -15.53
C THR A 31 -8.82 10.29 -16.90
N THR A 32 -7.58 10.08 -17.34
CA THR A 32 -7.13 10.40 -18.70
C THR A 32 -7.15 9.20 -19.63
N ALA A 33 -7.35 7.99 -19.07
CA ALA A 33 -7.42 6.74 -19.82
C ALA A 33 -8.74 6.03 -19.55
N ASP A 34 -9.23 5.28 -20.51
CA ASP A 34 -10.41 4.40 -20.42
C ASP A 34 -11.73 5.11 -20.00
N ALA A 35 -11.85 6.45 -20.13
CA ALA A 35 -13.01 7.21 -19.67
C ALA A 35 -14.34 6.68 -20.26
N ASP A 36 -14.36 6.34 -21.55
CA ASP A 36 -15.53 5.79 -22.22
C ASP A 36 -15.93 4.41 -21.66
N ALA A 37 -14.95 3.56 -21.35
CA ALA A 37 -15.19 2.25 -20.76
C ALA A 37 -15.72 2.36 -19.32
N VAL A 38 -15.25 3.33 -18.54
CA VAL A 38 -15.74 3.63 -17.19
C VAL A 38 -17.19 4.12 -17.25
N THR A 39 -17.49 5.05 -18.17
CA THR A 39 -18.85 5.58 -18.39
C THR A 39 -19.80 4.48 -18.87
N ALA A 40 -19.36 3.63 -19.79
CA ALA A 40 -20.15 2.49 -20.27
C ALA A 40 -20.46 1.47 -19.16
N ALA A 41 -19.61 1.41 -18.12
CA ALA A 41 -19.88 0.62 -16.91
C ALA A 41 -20.82 1.29 -15.91
N GLY A 42 -21.36 2.45 -16.22
CA GLY A 42 -22.37 3.17 -15.41
C GLY A 42 -21.80 4.11 -14.35
N PHE A 43 -20.52 4.49 -14.42
CA PHE A 43 -19.91 5.43 -13.49
C PHE A 43 -19.75 6.82 -14.08
N ASP A 44 -19.95 7.85 -13.26
CA ASP A 44 -19.69 9.23 -13.63
C ASP A 44 -18.20 9.49 -13.77
N VAL A 45 -17.76 9.88 -14.97
CA VAL A 45 -16.39 10.34 -15.25
C VAL A 45 -16.42 11.81 -15.59
N LEU A 46 -15.68 12.60 -14.85
CA LEU A 46 -15.57 14.03 -15.02
C LEU A 46 -14.13 14.42 -15.37
N ASP A 47 -14.00 15.58 -16.01
CA ASP A 47 -12.72 16.31 -16.04
C ASP A 47 -12.24 16.58 -14.60
N LEU A 48 -10.92 16.54 -14.38
CA LEU A 48 -10.34 16.63 -13.04
C LEU A 48 -10.80 17.86 -12.27
N ASP A 49 -10.80 19.05 -12.93
CA ASP A 49 -11.19 20.30 -12.29
C ASP A 49 -12.67 20.27 -11.86
N LYS A 50 -13.55 19.66 -12.68
CA LYS A 50 -14.97 19.49 -12.36
C LYS A 50 -15.17 18.46 -11.27
N ALA A 51 -14.45 17.36 -11.29
CA ALA A 51 -14.49 16.32 -10.28
C ALA A 51 -14.12 16.86 -8.89
N LEU A 52 -13.06 17.67 -8.81
CA LEU A 52 -12.60 18.31 -7.57
C LEU A 52 -13.57 19.40 -7.07
N LYS A 53 -14.13 20.21 -7.97
CA LYS A 53 -15.18 21.19 -7.61
C LYS A 53 -16.43 20.50 -7.04
N ARG A 54 -16.83 19.38 -7.62
CA ARG A 54 -17.91 18.55 -7.08
C ARG A 54 -17.53 17.97 -5.71
N ALA A 55 -16.30 17.45 -5.54
CA ALA A 55 -15.81 16.92 -4.27
C ALA A 55 -15.88 17.98 -3.15
N ARG A 56 -15.44 19.20 -3.45
CA ARG A 56 -15.57 20.33 -2.51
C ARG A 56 -17.01 20.64 -2.16
N LYS A 57 -17.92 20.64 -3.14
CA LYS A 57 -19.34 20.97 -2.94
C LYS A 57 -20.07 19.91 -2.10
N GLU A 58 -19.75 18.65 -2.31
CA GLU A 58 -20.40 17.51 -1.67
C GLU A 58 -19.65 17.00 -0.43
N ASP A 59 -18.59 17.68 0.00
CA ASP A 59 -17.71 17.30 1.13
C ASP A 59 -17.25 15.82 1.02
N ALA A 60 -16.79 15.45 -0.18
CA ALA A 60 -16.41 14.07 -0.50
C ALA A 60 -14.97 13.76 -0.06
N VAL A 61 -14.69 12.47 0.12
CA VAL A 61 -13.32 11.94 0.20
C VAL A 61 -12.71 11.96 -1.19
N VAL A 62 -11.57 12.60 -1.36
CA VAL A 62 -10.77 12.55 -2.59
C VAL A 62 -9.71 11.47 -2.45
N VAL A 63 -9.69 10.51 -3.37
CA VAL A 63 -8.73 9.40 -3.40
C VAL A 63 -7.77 9.59 -4.56
N ILE A 64 -6.48 9.81 -4.30
CA ILE A 64 -5.43 9.86 -5.31
C ILE A 64 -5.00 8.45 -5.66
N ALA A 65 -5.27 8.02 -6.90
CA ALA A 65 -4.95 6.68 -7.41
C ALA A 65 -4.16 6.75 -8.73
N VAL A 66 -3.33 7.77 -8.88
CA VAL A 66 -2.41 7.93 -10.01
C VAL A 66 -1.01 7.41 -9.66
N PRO A 67 -0.16 7.08 -10.65
CA PRO A 67 1.24 6.75 -10.40
C PRO A 67 1.98 7.89 -9.67
N LEU A 68 2.95 7.55 -8.81
CA LEU A 68 3.70 8.49 -7.98
C LEU A 68 4.21 9.73 -8.74
N PRO A 69 4.79 9.64 -9.96
CA PRO A 69 5.25 10.82 -10.68
C PRO A 69 4.13 11.83 -11.06
N SER A 70 2.87 11.41 -11.02
CA SER A 70 1.72 12.26 -11.35
C SER A 70 1.06 12.89 -10.11
N VAL A 71 1.45 12.47 -8.90
CA VAL A 71 0.81 12.90 -7.63
C VAL A 71 0.91 14.41 -7.44
N ASP A 72 2.08 15.01 -7.61
CA ASP A 72 2.28 16.45 -7.44
C ASP A 72 1.37 17.28 -8.34
N GLY A 73 1.16 16.83 -9.59
CA GLY A 73 0.27 17.51 -10.53
C GLY A 73 -1.19 17.48 -10.07
N VAL A 74 -1.62 16.37 -9.49
CA VAL A 74 -2.97 16.22 -8.92
C VAL A 74 -3.11 17.05 -7.64
N LEU A 75 -2.09 17.03 -6.76
CA LEU A 75 -2.11 17.80 -5.52
C LEU A 75 -2.21 19.31 -5.74
N ARG A 76 -1.52 19.86 -6.75
CA ARG A 76 -1.69 21.29 -7.15
C ARG A 76 -3.14 21.60 -7.52
N LYS A 77 -3.76 20.72 -8.30
CA LYS A 77 -5.18 20.87 -8.67
C LYS A 77 -6.12 20.76 -7.46
N ILE A 78 -5.80 19.88 -6.50
CA ILE A 78 -6.55 19.78 -5.24
C ILE A 78 -6.42 21.07 -4.45
N GLY A 79 -5.21 21.63 -4.31
CA GLY A 79 -5.00 22.92 -3.65
C GLY A 79 -5.79 24.06 -4.29
N ASP A 80 -5.91 24.08 -5.63
CA ASP A 80 -6.65 25.09 -6.37
C ASP A 80 -8.18 24.94 -6.24
N PHE A 81 -8.71 23.72 -6.32
CA PHE A 81 -10.16 23.49 -6.50
C PHE A 81 -10.87 22.89 -5.29
N ALA A 82 -10.15 22.18 -4.42
CA ALA A 82 -10.70 21.51 -3.23
C ALA A 82 -9.75 21.58 -2.02
N PRO A 83 -9.25 22.77 -1.61
CA PRO A 83 -8.15 22.92 -0.65
C PRO A 83 -8.43 22.36 0.75
N ARG A 84 -9.69 22.19 1.12
CA ARG A 84 -10.10 21.70 2.47
C ARG A 84 -10.81 20.35 2.41
N CYS A 85 -10.67 19.63 1.29
CA CYS A 85 -11.28 18.30 1.20
C CYS A 85 -10.63 17.32 2.17
N LEU A 86 -11.34 16.24 2.45
CA LEU A 86 -10.75 15.04 3.04
C LEU A 86 -10.00 14.31 1.93
N LEU A 87 -8.73 14.04 2.15
CA LEU A 87 -7.81 13.51 1.16
C LEU A 87 -7.17 12.20 1.63
N THR A 88 -7.12 11.23 0.76
CA THR A 88 -6.31 10.02 0.90
C THR A 88 -5.69 9.63 -0.43
N ASP A 89 -4.80 8.66 -0.40
CA ASP A 89 -4.19 8.09 -1.58
C ASP A 89 -4.14 6.56 -1.51
N VAL A 90 -3.69 5.93 -2.57
CA VAL A 90 -3.45 4.48 -2.63
C VAL A 90 -2.05 4.15 -3.14
N VAL A 91 -1.14 5.10 -3.04
CA VAL A 91 0.25 4.98 -3.52
C VAL A 91 1.04 4.05 -2.60
N SER A 92 1.95 3.27 -3.17
CA SER A 92 2.74 2.26 -2.44
C SER A 92 3.83 2.82 -1.52
N VAL A 93 4.11 4.13 -1.57
CA VAL A 93 5.08 4.83 -0.71
C VAL A 93 4.41 6.07 -0.13
N LYS A 94 4.65 6.36 1.14
CA LYS A 94 3.93 7.43 1.86
C LYS A 94 4.73 8.73 1.96
N GLY A 95 6.03 8.66 2.22
CA GLY A 95 6.86 9.86 2.40
C GLY A 95 6.70 10.90 1.29
N PRO A 96 6.92 10.59 0.01
CA PRO A 96 6.76 11.54 -1.09
C PRO A 96 5.35 12.11 -1.22
N VAL A 97 4.31 11.34 -0.85
CA VAL A 97 2.92 11.83 -0.90
C VAL A 97 2.67 12.84 0.21
N VAL A 98 3.11 12.57 1.45
CA VAL A 98 3.03 13.50 2.59
C VAL A 98 3.75 14.80 2.28
N GLU A 99 4.99 14.74 1.75
CA GLU A 99 5.75 15.92 1.34
C GLU A 99 5.01 16.72 0.25
N GLY A 100 4.42 16.02 -0.72
CA GLY A 100 3.61 16.63 -1.77
C GLY A 100 2.37 17.33 -1.22
N VAL A 101 1.65 16.70 -0.29
CA VAL A 101 0.47 17.27 0.39
C VAL A 101 0.86 18.55 1.15
N ALA A 102 1.90 18.48 1.98
CA ALA A 102 2.38 19.63 2.72
C ALA A 102 2.77 20.82 1.82
N ARG A 103 3.28 20.53 0.62
CA ARG A 103 3.74 21.55 -0.33
C ARG A 103 2.63 22.14 -1.20
N PHE A 104 1.67 21.33 -1.67
CA PHE A 104 0.73 21.72 -2.71
C PHE A 104 -0.73 21.77 -2.27
N ALA A 105 -1.07 21.10 -1.18
CA ALA A 105 -2.44 21.04 -0.66
C ALA A 105 -2.46 21.07 0.88
N PRO A 106 -1.76 22.03 1.55
CA PRO A 106 -1.54 22.02 3.00
C PRO A 106 -2.81 22.23 3.84
N GLU A 107 -3.91 22.71 3.24
CA GLU A 107 -5.18 22.90 3.95
C GLU A 107 -6.07 21.65 3.92
N THR A 108 -5.67 20.58 3.23
CA THR A 108 -6.43 19.33 3.18
C THR A 108 -6.32 18.58 4.50
N ARG A 109 -7.39 17.85 4.85
CA ARG A 109 -7.33 16.87 5.94
C ARG A 109 -6.88 15.54 5.35
N PHE A 110 -5.64 15.17 5.55
CA PHE A 110 -5.00 14.04 4.91
C PHE A 110 -4.77 12.88 5.87
N ALA A 111 -5.11 11.66 5.42
CA ALA A 111 -4.63 10.41 5.98
C ALA A 111 -4.16 9.52 4.82
N GLY A 112 -2.88 9.16 4.80
CA GLY A 112 -2.30 8.37 3.71
C GLY A 112 -2.85 6.95 3.69
N GLY A 113 -3.05 6.39 2.50
CA GLY A 113 -3.57 5.05 2.32
C GLY A 113 -2.64 4.19 1.44
N HIS A 114 -2.61 2.88 1.71
CA HIS A 114 -1.96 1.91 0.83
C HIS A 114 -2.65 0.54 0.94
N PRO A 115 -3.53 0.16 0.00
CA PRO A 115 -4.08 -1.18 -0.07
C PRO A 115 -2.99 -2.18 -0.49
N MET A 116 -2.70 -3.16 0.37
CA MET A 116 -1.72 -4.23 0.10
C MET A 116 -2.34 -5.29 -0.83
N ALA A 117 -2.81 -4.84 -1.99
CA ALA A 117 -3.48 -5.68 -3.00
C ALA A 117 -3.08 -5.23 -4.41
N GLY A 118 -2.99 -6.18 -5.32
CA GLY A 118 -2.65 -5.91 -6.72
C GLY A 118 -2.73 -7.16 -7.58
N LYS A 119 -2.64 -6.95 -8.89
CA LYS A 119 -2.59 -8.00 -9.91
C LYS A 119 -1.49 -7.68 -10.91
N SER A 120 -1.09 -8.68 -11.70
CA SER A 120 -0.18 -8.47 -12.84
C SER A 120 -0.83 -7.68 -13.98
N ALA A 121 -2.16 -7.71 -14.10
CA ALA A 121 -2.94 -6.92 -15.05
C ALA A 121 -3.09 -5.47 -14.57
N SER A 122 -3.30 -4.54 -15.49
CA SER A 122 -3.44 -3.10 -15.22
C SER A 122 -4.59 -2.48 -16.02
N GLY A 123 -4.94 -1.22 -15.71
CA GLY A 123 -6.03 -0.49 -16.36
C GLY A 123 -7.40 -0.77 -15.75
N TRP A 124 -8.41 -0.08 -16.26
CA TRP A 124 -9.79 -0.20 -15.81
C TRP A 124 -10.36 -1.62 -15.96
N ALA A 125 -10.05 -2.28 -17.08
CA ALA A 125 -10.56 -3.62 -17.38
C ALA A 125 -10.13 -4.69 -16.35
N ALA A 126 -9.02 -4.46 -15.62
CA ALA A 126 -8.54 -5.36 -14.58
C ALA A 126 -9.13 -5.05 -13.20
N SER A 127 -9.85 -3.91 -13.04
CA SER A 127 -10.43 -3.48 -11.77
C SER A 127 -11.65 -4.31 -11.38
N GLU A 128 -11.80 -4.58 -10.09
CA GLU A 128 -12.92 -5.34 -9.53
C GLU A 128 -13.28 -4.85 -8.13
N ALA A 129 -14.56 -4.93 -7.76
CA ALA A 129 -15.06 -4.50 -6.46
C ALA A 129 -14.50 -5.31 -5.27
N THR A 130 -14.07 -6.54 -5.54
CA THR A 130 -13.60 -7.49 -4.50
C THR A 130 -12.08 -7.52 -4.34
N LEU A 131 -11.34 -6.65 -5.04
CA LEU A 131 -9.86 -6.66 -5.02
C LEU A 131 -9.28 -6.54 -3.61
N PHE A 132 -9.95 -5.83 -2.72
CA PHE A 132 -9.46 -5.53 -1.37
C PHE A 132 -10.03 -6.46 -0.30
N THR A 133 -10.92 -7.39 -0.66
CA THR A 133 -11.57 -8.28 0.31
C THR A 133 -10.56 -9.10 1.09
N GLY A 134 -10.51 -8.90 2.43
CA GLY A 134 -9.55 -9.53 3.33
C GLY A 134 -8.12 -9.02 3.25
N ALA A 135 -7.81 -8.10 2.32
CA ALA A 135 -6.49 -7.49 2.21
C ALA A 135 -6.20 -6.56 3.42
N ALA A 136 -4.92 -6.36 3.72
CA ALA A 136 -4.51 -5.26 4.58
C ALA A 136 -4.59 -3.95 3.79
N TRP A 137 -5.09 -2.91 4.42
CA TRP A 137 -5.04 -1.55 3.90
C TRP A 137 -4.40 -0.65 4.95
N VAL A 138 -3.19 -0.19 4.70
CA VAL A 138 -2.54 0.75 5.61
C VAL A 138 -3.26 2.08 5.56
N VAL A 139 -3.54 2.66 6.74
CA VAL A 139 -3.97 4.06 6.89
C VAL A 139 -3.02 4.73 7.87
N THR A 140 -2.29 5.75 7.38
CA THR A 140 -1.29 6.41 8.22
C THR A 140 -1.94 7.24 9.34
N ALA A 141 -1.37 7.10 10.53
CA ALA A 141 -1.78 7.76 11.76
C ALA A 141 -0.57 8.51 12.34
N ASP A 142 -0.05 9.48 11.59
CA ASP A 142 1.04 10.34 12.03
C ASP A 142 0.56 11.31 13.13
N GLU A 143 1.46 11.95 13.87
CA GLU A 143 1.12 12.81 15.00
C GLU A 143 0.19 13.99 14.63
N ASP A 144 0.32 14.50 13.42
CA ASP A 144 -0.48 15.60 12.87
C ASP A 144 -1.74 15.13 12.12
N THR A 145 -1.98 13.82 12.04
CA THR A 145 -3.17 13.28 11.40
C THR A 145 -4.43 13.60 12.23
N ALA A 146 -5.41 14.25 11.63
CA ALA A 146 -6.69 14.48 12.31
C ALA A 146 -7.45 13.15 12.46
N LEU A 147 -7.88 12.82 13.67
CA LEU A 147 -8.56 11.56 13.99
C LEU A 147 -9.82 11.34 13.14
N ASP A 148 -10.61 12.39 12.89
CA ASP A 148 -11.80 12.32 12.05
C ASP A 148 -11.48 12.02 10.59
N ALA A 149 -10.35 12.53 10.08
CA ALA A 149 -9.86 12.22 8.75
C ALA A 149 -9.38 10.76 8.65
N TRP A 150 -8.61 10.32 9.65
CA TRP A 150 -8.17 8.93 9.74
C TRP A 150 -9.35 7.96 9.75
N ARG A 151 -10.36 8.23 10.59
CA ARG A 151 -11.55 7.40 10.73
C ARG A 151 -12.32 7.27 9.41
N GLU A 152 -12.57 8.37 8.71
CA GLU A 152 -13.29 8.35 7.43
C GLU A 152 -12.55 7.55 6.34
N VAL A 153 -11.20 7.65 6.32
CA VAL A 153 -10.37 6.85 5.40
C VAL A 153 -10.39 5.38 5.80
N ALA A 154 -10.33 5.08 7.09
CA ALA A 154 -10.45 3.72 7.60
C ALA A 154 -11.82 3.10 7.28
N GLU A 155 -12.90 3.85 7.47
CA GLU A 155 -14.26 3.43 7.08
C GLU A 155 -14.35 3.15 5.56
N LEU A 156 -13.73 3.98 4.72
CA LEU A 156 -13.67 3.72 3.27
C LEU A 156 -12.94 2.41 2.96
N ALA A 157 -11.81 2.15 3.60
CA ALA A 157 -11.07 0.91 3.40
C ALA A 157 -11.86 -0.33 3.86
N ILE A 158 -12.57 -0.23 4.98
CA ILE A 158 -13.45 -1.28 5.50
C ILE A 158 -14.65 -1.51 4.56
N ASP A 159 -15.28 -0.46 4.05
CA ASP A 159 -16.34 -0.56 3.06
C ASP A 159 -15.88 -1.22 1.75
N CYS A 160 -14.59 -1.08 1.41
CA CYS A 160 -13.96 -1.80 0.31
C CYS A 160 -13.64 -3.28 0.65
N GLY A 161 -13.94 -3.75 1.87
CA GLY A 161 -13.72 -5.13 2.32
C GLY A 161 -12.33 -5.39 2.90
N ALA A 162 -11.53 -4.37 3.15
CA ALA A 162 -10.17 -4.50 3.72
C ALA A 162 -10.19 -4.43 5.25
N GLY A 163 -9.11 -4.96 5.88
CA GLY A 163 -8.79 -4.69 7.27
C GLY A 163 -7.73 -3.58 7.36
N VAL A 164 -7.97 -2.56 8.17
CA VAL A 164 -7.10 -1.38 8.27
C VAL A 164 -5.93 -1.64 9.21
N VAL A 165 -4.71 -1.39 8.74
CA VAL A 165 -3.48 -1.43 9.55
C VAL A 165 -3.05 0.01 9.84
N PRO A 166 -3.25 0.51 11.07
CA PRO A 166 -2.77 1.82 11.48
C PRO A 166 -1.25 1.80 11.69
N THR A 167 -0.54 2.77 11.16
CA THR A 167 0.91 2.91 11.37
C THR A 167 1.35 4.32 10.99
N THR A 168 2.57 4.71 11.30
CA THR A 168 3.12 5.98 10.81
C THR A 168 3.59 5.86 9.36
N THR A 169 3.73 6.99 8.68
CA THR A 169 4.35 7.10 7.35
C THR A 169 5.74 6.45 7.33
N GLN A 170 6.56 6.73 8.34
CA GLN A 170 7.93 6.22 8.44
C GLN A 170 7.96 4.70 8.63
N GLU A 171 7.17 4.16 9.55
CA GLU A 171 7.09 2.72 9.81
C GLU A 171 6.55 1.95 8.61
N HIS A 172 5.53 2.50 7.93
CA HIS A 172 5.03 1.94 6.68
C HIS A 172 6.14 1.82 5.64
N ASP A 173 6.85 2.93 5.36
CA ASP A 173 7.87 2.94 4.31
C ASP A 173 9.06 2.03 4.66
N ALA A 174 9.44 1.93 5.94
CA ALA A 174 10.43 0.97 6.44
C ALA A 174 9.96 -0.50 6.27
N ALA A 175 8.69 -0.78 6.58
CA ALA A 175 8.13 -2.13 6.44
C ALA A 175 8.08 -2.57 4.97
N VAL A 176 7.50 -1.74 4.07
CA VAL A 176 7.39 -2.09 2.65
C VAL A 176 8.74 -2.13 1.95
N ALA A 177 9.75 -1.38 2.42
CA ALA A 177 11.12 -1.51 1.93
C ALA A 177 11.64 -2.93 2.09
N ARG A 178 11.39 -3.59 3.23
CA ARG A 178 11.85 -4.95 3.56
C ARG A 178 11.03 -6.05 2.88
N ILE A 179 9.70 -5.90 2.81
CA ILE A 179 8.79 -6.98 2.36
C ILE A 179 8.34 -6.87 0.90
N SER A 180 8.58 -5.73 0.26
CA SER A 180 8.16 -5.46 -1.11
C SER A 180 9.31 -4.96 -1.98
N HIS A 181 9.95 -3.84 -1.62
CA HIS A 181 10.93 -3.18 -2.49
C HIS A 181 12.24 -3.96 -2.59
N LEU A 182 12.82 -4.38 -1.46
CA LEU A 182 14.01 -5.24 -1.43
C LEU A 182 13.80 -6.56 -2.20
N PRO A 183 12.68 -7.29 -2.06
CA PRO A 183 12.39 -8.45 -2.91
C PRO A 183 12.44 -8.15 -4.42
N HIS A 184 11.95 -6.99 -4.88
CA HIS A 184 12.07 -6.61 -6.30
C HIS A 184 13.51 -6.39 -6.72
N VAL A 185 14.33 -5.70 -5.90
CA VAL A 185 15.75 -5.50 -6.17
C VAL A 185 16.50 -6.83 -6.22
N LEU A 186 16.29 -7.70 -5.23
CA LEU A 186 16.93 -9.01 -5.16
C LEU A 186 16.52 -9.92 -6.33
N ALA A 187 15.25 -9.91 -6.71
CA ALA A 187 14.76 -10.67 -7.87
C ALA A 187 15.39 -10.17 -9.19
N ALA A 188 15.54 -8.86 -9.36
CA ALA A 188 16.19 -8.28 -10.52
C ALA A 188 17.67 -8.67 -10.60
N VAL A 189 18.40 -8.58 -9.48
CA VAL A 189 19.80 -9.01 -9.40
C VAL A 189 19.93 -10.51 -9.68
N LEU A 190 19.09 -11.35 -9.07
CA LEU A 190 19.09 -12.80 -9.30
C LEU A 190 18.82 -13.15 -10.76
N ALA A 191 17.85 -12.47 -11.39
CA ALA A 191 17.52 -12.69 -12.80
C ALA A 191 18.69 -12.31 -13.71
N ALA A 192 19.37 -11.18 -13.44
CA ALA A 192 20.56 -10.76 -14.19
C ALA A 192 21.71 -11.77 -14.03
N CYS A 193 22.03 -12.20 -12.81
CA CYS A 193 23.05 -13.21 -12.56
C CYS A 193 22.77 -14.55 -13.30
N GLY A 194 21.50 -14.96 -13.35
CA GLY A 194 21.12 -16.15 -14.09
C GLY A 194 21.31 -16.00 -15.60
N ALA A 195 20.95 -14.82 -16.14
CA ALA A 195 21.13 -14.52 -17.56
C ALA A 195 22.61 -14.45 -17.99
N ASP A 196 23.48 -13.92 -17.12
CA ASP A 196 24.93 -13.88 -17.34
C ASP A 196 25.56 -15.28 -17.47
N GLY A 197 24.91 -16.32 -16.91
CA GLY A 197 25.28 -17.72 -17.09
C GLY A 197 25.02 -18.28 -18.50
N GLY A 198 24.41 -17.51 -19.38
CA GLY A 198 24.16 -17.82 -20.78
C GLY A 198 23.09 -18.89 -21.02
N PRO A 199 23.01 -19.39 -22.28
CA PRO A 199 21.92 -20.30 -22.67
C PRO A 199 21.85 -21.60 -21.86
N LEU A 200 23.03 -22.11 -21.42
CA LEU A 200 23.05 -23.33 -20.60
C LEU A 200 22.37 -23.09 -19.23
N ALA A 201 22.73 -22.00 -18.54
CA ALA A 201 22.13 -21.69 -17.25
C ALA A 201 20.61 -21.49 -17.39
N LEU A 202 20.18 -20.75 -18.42
CA LEU A 202 18.75 -20.50 -18.68
C LEU A 202 18.00 -21.79 -19.05
N SER A 203 18.62 -22.71 -19.80
CA SER A 203 17.99 -24.00 -20.14
C SER A 203 17.77 -24.92 -18.93
N LEU A 204 18.54 -24.73 -17.86
CA LEU A 204 18.43 -25.47 -16.60
C LEU A 204 17.60 -24.76 -15.55
N ALA A 205 17.07 -23.56 -15.86
CA ALA A 205 16.25 -22.79 -14.94
C ALA A 205 14.95 -23.54 -14.61
N ALA A 206 14.78 -23.86 -13.32
CA ALA A 206 13.61 -24.59 -12.81
C ALA A 206 12.86 -23.77 -11.75
N GLY A 207 11.97 -24.39 -10.99
CA GLY A 207 11.05 -23.73 -10.06
C GLY A 207 11.73 -22.73 -9.10
N SER A 208 12.87 -23.08 -8.51
CA SER A 208 13.57 -22.17 -7.58
C SER A 208 14.01 -20.84 -8.23
N PHE A 209 14.50 -20.89 -9.47
CA PHE A 209 14.87 -19.69 -10.20
C PHE A 209 13.62 -18.89 -10.64
N THR A 210 12.61 -19.58 -11.17
CA THR A 210 11.35 -18.96 -11.59
C THR A 210 10.63 -18.28 -10.44
N ASP A 211 10.54 -18.92 -9.28
CA ASP A 211 9.93 -18.36 -8.08
C ASP A 211 10.71 -17.16 -7.53
N GLY A 212 12.05 -17.30 -7.45
CA GLY A 212 12.92 -16.25 -6.95
C GLY A 212 12.98 -15.00 -7.86
N THR A 213 12.72 -15.16 -9.16
CA THR A 213 12.77 -14.05 -10.13
C THR A 213 11.38 -13.57 -10.58
N ARG A 214 10.30 -14.17 -10.10
CA ARG A 214 8.93 -13.89 -10.55
C ARG A 214 8.58 -12.40 -10.60
N VAL A 215 8.93 -11.64 -9.57
CA VAL A 215 8.63 -10.20 -9.50
C VAL A 215 9.53 -9.33 -10.37
N ALA A 216 10.64 -9.87 -10.90
CA ALA A 216 11.49 -9.16 -11.86
C ALA A 216 10.79 -8.97 -13.23
N SER A 217 9.71 -9.71 -13.52
CA SER A 217 8.89 -9.51 -14.72
C SER A 217 7.90 -8.33 -14.60
N SER A 218 7.83 -7.68 -13.47
CA SER A 218 7.00 -6.47 -13.28
C SER A 218 7.46 -5.35 -14.20
N ARG A 219 6.53 -4.45 -14.56
CA ARG A 219 6.86 -3.30 -15.41
C ARG A 219 7.93 -2.43 -14.75
N PRO A 220 9.06 -2.15 -15.43
CA PRO A 220 10.18 -1.43 -14.82
C PRO A 220 9.80 -0.07 -14.26
N GLU A 221 8.94 0.69 -14.94
CA GLU A 221 8.54 2.05 -14.54
C GLU A 221 7.82 2.06 -13.18
N LEU A 222 7.03 1.01 -12.88
CA LEU A 222 6.35 0.90 -11.59
C LEU A 222 7.33 0.54 -10.48
N VAL A 223 8.27 -0.37 -10.76
CA VAL A 223 9.28 -0.78 -9.79
C VAL A 223 10.22 0.37 -9.48
N LEU A 224 10.68 1.11 -10.50
CA LEU A 224 11.52 2.31 -10.33
C LEU A 224 10.81 3.36 -9.49
N ALA A 225 9.57 3.73 -9.82
CA ALA A 225 8.82 4.73 -9.06
C ALA A 225 8.65 4.36 -7.57
N MET A 226 8.40 3.08 -7.29
CA MET A 226 8.26 2.54 -5.94
C MET A 226 9.61 2.54 -5.19
N CYS A 227 10.67 2.01 -5.80
CA CYS A 227 11.98 1.87 -5.16
C CYS A 227 12.68 3.21 -4.97
N GLU A 228 12.66 4.07 -5.98
CA GLU A 228 13.28 5.40 -5.91
C GLU A 228 12.49 6.35 -5.00
N GLY A 229 11.16 6.22 -4.97
CA GLY A 229 10.30 6.96 -4.05
C GLY A 229 10.51 6.60 -2.57
N ASN A 230 11.00 5.38 -2.27
CA ASN A 230 11.33 4.93 -0.92
C ASN A 230 12.83 4.76 -0.69
N ARG A 231 13.64 5.64 -1.29
CA ARG A 231 15.09 5.50 -1.37
C ARG A 231 15.77 5.31 0.00
N ALA A 232 15.41 6.10 1.01
CA ALA A 232 16.09 6.07 2.31
C ALA A 232 15.88 4.71 3.01
N ALA A 233 14.64 4.29 3.20
CA ALA A 233 14.32 3.02 3.84
C ALA A 233 14.78 1.80 3.02
N LEU A 234 14.73 1.90 1.69
CA LEU A 234 15.22 0.84 0.82
C LEU A 234 16.75 0.69 0.91
N LEU A 235 17.50 1.79 1.02
CA LEU A 235 18.96 1.73 1.20
C LEU A 235 19.33 0.95 2.47
N GLU A 236 18.66 1.23 3.59
CA GLU A 236 18.86 0.49 4.85
C GLU A 236 18.55 -1.01 4.68
N ALA A 237 17.45 -1.34 4.00
CA ALA A 237 17.08 -2.73 3.75
C ALA A 237 18.10 -3.45 2.83
N VAL A 238 18.65 -2.75 1.84
CA VAL A 238 19.70 -3.28 0.96
C VAL A 238 20.99 -3.48 1.71
N ASP A 239 21.40 -2.55 2.58
CA ASP A 239 22.61 -2.67 3.40
C ASP A 239 22.53 -3.88 4.34
N ASP A 240 21.38 -4.09 4.98
CA ASP A 240 21.11 -5.30 5.78
C ASP A 240 21.25 -6.59 4.94
N ALA A 241 20.71 -6.60 3.74
CA ALA A 241 20.79 -7.75 2.84
C ALA A 241 22.23 -8.01 2.36
N LEU A 242 22.98 -6.94 2.02
CA LEU A 242 24.39 -7.03 1.66
C LEU A 242 25.24 -7.56 2.81
N GLY A 243 24.98 -7.14 4.05
CA GLY A 243 25.65 -7.67 5.24
C GLY A 243 25.44 -9.19 5.39
N LYS A 244 24.20 -9.66 5.24
CA LYS A 244 23.87 -11.10 5.30
C LYS A 244 24.48 -11.88 4.14
N LEU A 245 24.49 -11.34 2.94
CA LEU A 245 25.11 -11.94 1.76
C LEU A 245 26.63 -11.97 1.88
N GLY A 246 27.24 -10.91 2.44
CA GLY A 246 28.68 -10.85 2.75
C GLY A 246 29.11 -11.92 3.75
N ALA A 247 28.32 -12.15 4.81
CA ALA A 247 28.56 -13.22 5.77
C ALA A 247 28.47 -14.61 5.11
N ALA A 248 27.47 -14.84 4.25
CA ALA A 248 27.33 -16.09 3.50
C ALA A 248 28.53 -16.32 2.56
N ARG A 249 28.98 -15.28 1.84
CA ARG A 249 30.19 -15.34 0.98
C ARG A 249 31.43 -15.66 1.81
N GLY A 250 31.61 -15.01 2.95
CA GLY A 250 32.76 -15.28 3.85
C GLY A 250 32.77 -16.72 4.35
N ALA A 251 31.61 -17.25 4.74
CA ALA A 251 31.46 -18.64 5.15
C ALA A 251 31.80 -19.64 4.02
N LEU A 252 31.30 -19.38 2.81
CA LEU A 252 31.66 -20.19 1.63
C LEU A 252 33.16 -20.18 1.34
N ALA A 253 33.81 -19.02 1.44
CA ALA A 253 35.24 -18.88 1.15
C ALA A 253 36.15 -19.53 2.21
N SER A 254 35.69 -19.67 3.45
CA SER A 254 36.52 -20.20 4.56
C SER A 254 36.24 -21.68 4.87
N THR A 255 35.01 -22.00 5.24
CA THR A 255 34.62 -23.33 5.71
C THR A 255 33.67 -24.09 4.78
N GLY A 256 33.12 -23.43 3.78
CA GLY A 256 32.05 -23.94 2.91
C GLY A 256 30.67 -24.07 3.60
N ALA A 257 30.54 -23.66 4.85
CA ALA A 257 29.36 -23.91 5.68
C ALA A 257 28.34 -22.76 5.60
N LEU A 258 27.18 -23.02 4.98
CA LEU A 258 26.07 -22.05 4.87
C LEU A 258 24.97 -22.25 5.93
N SER A 259 25.18 -23.14 6.91
CA SER A 259 24.13 -23.55 7.85
C SER A 259 23.47 -22.37 8.57
N ALA A 260 24.23 -21.37 9.01
CA ALA A 260 23.67 -20.19 9.70
C ALA A 260 22.75 -19.38 8.80
N THR A 261 23.19 -19.07 7.58
CA THR A 261 22.39 -18.31 6.61
C THR A 261 21.10 -19.02 6.24
N ILE A 262 21.20 -20.32 5.92
CA ILE A 262 20.03 -21.12 5.50
C ILE A 262 19.03 -21.28 6.65
N ARG A 263 19.50 -21.53 7.88
CA ARG A 263 18.62 -21.64 9.06
C ARG A 263 17.93 -20.32 9.38
N ALA A 264 18.63 -19.17 9.27
CA ALA A 264 18.02 -17.87 9.49
C ALA A 264 16.92 -17.57 8.44
N GLY A 265 17.15 -17.89 7.18
CA GLY A 265 16.16 -17.74 6.12
C GLY A 265 14.95 -18.65 6.34
N HIS A 266 15.18 -19.91 6.73
CA HIS A 266 14.11 -20.85 7.07
C HIS A 266 13.27 -20.34 8.25
N ALA A 267 13.91 -19.88 9.33
CA ALA A 267 13.20 -19.31 10.49
C ALA A 267 12.32 -18.11 10.10
N GLY A 268 12.81 -17.21 9.23
CA GLY A 268 12.00 -16.11 8.73
C GLY A 268 10.77 -16.56 7.93
N ARG A 269 10.89 -17.65 7.14
CA ARG A 269 9.75 -18.23 6.43
C ARG A 269 8.74 -18.87 7.38
N VAL A 270 9.22 -19.63 8.38
CA VAL A 270 8.37 -20.24 9.41
C VAL A 270 7.60 -19.15 10.19
N ALA A 271 8.25 -18.04 10.53
CA ALA A 271 7.60 -16.93 11.21
C ALA A 271 6.45 -16.33 10.35
N LEU A 272 6.64 -16.16 9.05
CA LEU A 272 5.58 -15.71 8.15
C LEU A 272 4.41 -16.71 8.10
N ASP A 273 4.70 -18.00 8.00
CA ASP A 273 3.66 -19.02 7.92
C ASP A 273 2.89 -19.13 9.27
N ALA A 274 3.59 -19.01 10.41
CA ALA A 274 2.98 -18.93 11.74
C ALA A 274 2.06 -17.71 11.87
N TYR A 275 2.52 -16.52 11.43
CA TYR A 275 1.71 -15.29 11.42
C TYR A 275 0.42 -15.47 10.60
N ARG A 276 0.51 -16.10 9.42
CA ARG A 276 -0.65 -16.34 8.56
C ARG A 276 -1.63 -17.36 9.12
N ALA A 277 -1.14 -18.32 9.87
CA ALA A 277 -1.95 -19.36 10.53
C ALA A 277 -2.47 -18.95 11.92
N ALA A 278 -2.03 -17.80 12.45
CA ALA A 278 -2.39 -17.32 13.77
C ALA A 278 -3.90 -17.15 13.94
N GLY A 279 -4.41 -17.58 15.09
CA GLY A 279 -5.75 -17.22 15.54
C GLY A 279 -5.89 -15.71 15.71
N GLN A 280 -7.13 -15.23 15.85
CA GLN A 280 -7.40 -13.80 16.03
C GLN A 280 -8.02 -13.54 17.39
N ALA A 281 -7.41 -12.67 18.18
CA ALA A 281 -8.03 -12.08 19.38
C ALA A 281 -8.75 -10.79 19.00
N GLN A 282 -9.83 -10.47 19.70
CA GLN A 282 -10.55 -9.20 19.52
C GLN A 282 -10.06 -8.17 20.54
N ALA A 283 -9.97 -6.92 20.12
CA ALA A 283 -9.70 -5.77 20.96
C ALA A 283 -10.61 -4.60 20.55
N MET A 284 -10.78 -3.64 21.43
CA MET A 284 -11.54 -2.41 21.18
C MET A 284 -10.72 -1.22 21.65
N ILE A 285 -10.74 -0.13 20.89
CA ILE A 285 -10.08 1.13 21.21
C ILE A 285 -11.17 2.19 21.33
N ASP A 286 -11.22 2.89 22.44
CA ASP A 286 -12.08 4.05 22.65
C ASP A 286 -11.42 5.29 22.02
N LEU A 287 -12.00 5.76 20.92
CA LEU A 287 -11.48 6.90 20.15
C LEU A 287 -11.71 8.25 20.85
N THR A 288 -12.38 8.27 22.03
CA THR A 288 -12.61 9.48 22.82
C THR A 288 -11.68 9.57 24.03
N ALA A 289 -10.91 8.53 24.33
CA ALA A 289 -10.05 8.44 25.50
C ALA A 289 -8.57 8.54 25.14
N GLY A 290 -7.75 9.14 26.01
CA GLY A 290 -6.31 9.15 25.90
C GLY A 290 -5.76 9.78 24.62
N ASP A 291 -4.80 9.11 23.98
CA ASP A 291 -4.30 9.38 22.63
C ASP A 291 -4.74 8.25 21.69
N PRO A 292 -5.88 8.39 21.03
CA PRO A 292 -6.41 7.32 20.21
C PRO A 292 -5.54 6.99 18.99
N LEU A 293 -4.77 7.95 18.45
CA LEU A 293 -3.85 7.65 17.36
C LEU A 293 -2.67 6.80 17.82
N GLU A 294 -2.16 7.02 19.03
CA GLU A 294 -1.13 6.17 19.63
C GLU A 294 -1.64 4.75 19.85
N GLU A 295 -2.83 4.59 20.44
CA GLU A 295 -3.43 3.27 20.65
C GLU A 295 -3.68 2.52 19.33
N LEU A 296 -4.15 3.22 18.30
CA LEU A 296 -4.30 2.66 16.96
C LEU A 296 -2.95 2.18 16.40
N ARG A 297 -1.88 3.00 16.51
CA ARG A 297 -0.53 2.59 16.07
C ARG A 297 -0.03 1.35 16.82
N LEU A 298 -0.31 1.22 18.12
CA LEU A 298 0.04 0.02 18.89
C LEU A 298 -0.63 -1.25 18.34
N ILE A 299 -1.90 -1.17 17.89
CA ILE A 299 -2.56 -2.29 17.21
C ILE A 299 -1.81 -2.66 15.93
N GLY A 300 -1.48 -1.68 15.08
CA GLY A 300 -0.73 -1.93 13.84
C GLY A 300 0.66 -2.53 14.11
N ALA A 301 1.40 -2.00 15.09
CA ALA A 301 2.72 -2.48 15.48
C ALA A 301 2.70 -3.96 15.95
N GLN A 302 1.59 -4.41 16.54
CA GLN A 302 1.38 -5.81 16.92
C GLN A 302 0.86 -6.68 15.77
N GLY A 303 0.77 -6.15 14.55
CA GLY A 303 0.25 -6.84 13.38
C GLY A 303 -1.29 -6.94 13.35
N GLY A 304 -1.97 -6.19 14.21
CA GLY A 304 -3.43 -6.15 14.27
C GLY A 304 -4.05 -5.31 13.16
N ARG A 305 -5.37 -5.35 13.07
CA ARG A 305 -6.17 -4.62 12.07
C ARG A 305 -7.45 -4.10 12.69
N ILE A 306 -7.86 -2.90 12.31
CA ILE A 306 -9.21 -2.39 12.57
C ILE A 306 -10.13 -2.98 11.51
N VAL A 307 -11.24 -3.57 11.94
CA VAL A 307 -12.18 -4.29 11.09
C VAL A 307 -13.59 -3.69 11.12
N GLY A 308 -13.82 -2.68 11.94
CA GLY A 308 -15.11 -2.00 12.05
C GLY A 308 -15.11 -0.91 13.10
N PHE A 309 -16.24 -0.23 13.22
CA PHE A 309 -16.52 0.77 14.26
C PHE A 309 -17.91 0.52 14.86
N ASP A 310 -18.02 0.73 16.17
CA ASP A 310 -19.30 0.75 16.90
C ASP A 310 -19.35 2.02 17.74
N GLY A 311 -20.06 3.03 17.24
CA GLY A 311 -20.02 4.38 17.80
C GLY A 311 -18.58 4.92 17.79
N ASP A 312 -18.07 5.26 18.96
CA ASP A 312 -16.70 5.76 19.13
C ASP A 312 -15.67 4.65 19.44
N LEU A 313 -16.08 3.39 19.34
CA LEU A 313 -15.18 2.25 19.51
C LEU A 313 -14.65 1.76 18.14
N ALA A 314 -13.35 1.67 17.99
CA ALA A 314 -12.72 0.96 16.88
C ALA A 314 -12.57 -0.53 17.25
N LEU A 315 -13.12 -1.40 16.42
CA LEU A 315 -13.08 -2.85 16.59
C LEU A 315 -11.82 -3.39 15.91
N ALA A 316 -10.97 -4.04 16.68
CA ALA A 316 -9.69 -4.57 16.20
C ALA A 316 -9.60 -6.09 16.31
N THR A 317 -8.77 -6.67 15.45
CA THR A 317 -8.29 -8.05 15.58
C THR A 317 -6.78 -8.06 15.67
N LEU A 318 -6.23 -8.93 16.53
CA LEU A 318 -4.80 -9.11 16.77
C LEU A 318 -4.41 -10.58 16.52
N PRO A 319 -3.28 -10.86 15.86
CA PRO A 319 -2.81 -12.22 15.69
C PRO A 319 -2.37 -12.80 17.04
N VAL A 320 -2.82 -14.00 17.35
CA VAL A 320 -2.36 -14.77 18.52
C VAL A 320 -1.22 -15.66 18.05
N LEU A 321 0.00 -15.18 18.24
CA LEU A 321 1.20 -15.94 17.88
C LEU A 321 1.51 -16.95 19.01
N PRO A 322 1.99 -18.16 18.67
CA PRO A 322 2.51 -19.08 19.68
C PRO A 322 3.78 -18.51 20.32
N ASP A 323 3.96 -18.80 21.61
CA ASP A 323 5.16 -18.44 22.38
C ASP A 323 6.45 -19.06 21.80
#